data_e89491efb288502de4f7cde990acdce7
#
_entry.id   e89491efb288502de4f7cde990acdce7
#
_cell.length_a   1.000
_cell.length_b   1.000
_cell.length_c   1.000
_cell.angle_alpha   90.00
_cell.angle_beta   90.00
_cell.angle_gamma   90.00
#
_symmetry.space_group_name_H-M   'P 1'
#
loop_
_entity.id
_entity.type
_entity.pdbx_description
1 polymer ?
#
loop_
_entity_poly.entity_id
_entity_poly.type
_entity_poly.pdbx_seq_one_letter_code
_entity_poly.pdbx_strand_id
1 'polypeptide(L)'
;MKHILFVEDEPAFAVAMIDRLESEGYRVEWTQTGAAAYDMARRQSFDLMVLDVMLPEKNGFDICRDLRREGVHTPVLMLTARGEVVDRVLGLKLGADDYVQKNCEPMELMARIEALLRRSASVVAGPDRAEFGNVRVDFRKHEVTRAGKPLTLSPVEFRLLEYLIQRRGDVVTREELLENVWSLQADTLSRTVDVHIAGLRRKIEADSRYPRFLLTIKGSGYKLML
;
A
#
# COMPACT_ATOMS: atom_id res chain seq x y z
N MET A 1 -9.00 17.22 8.83
CA MET A 1 -9.91 16.06 8.81
C MET A 1 -9.49 15.21 7.63
N LYS A 2 -9.24 13.90 7.83
CA LYS A 2 -8.80 13.00 6.76
C LYS A 2 -9.96 12.70 5.83
N HIS A 3 -9.68 12.65 4.53
CA HIS A 3 -10.66 12.52 3.45
C HIS A 3 -10.54 11.15 2.78
N ILE A 4 -11.60 10.35 2.85
CA ILE A 4 -11.65 8.97 2.38
C ILE A 4 -12.60 8.87 1.17
N LEU A 5 -12.15 8.23 0.10
CA LEU A 5 -13.02 7.76 -0.97
C LEU A 5 -13.41 6.32 -0.68
N PHE A 6 -14.72 6.10 -0.44
CA PHE A 6 -15.28 4.77 -0.21
C PHE A 6 -16.00 4.31 -1.48
N VAL A 7 -15.59 3.15 -2.01
CA VAL A 7 -16.10 2.63 -3.29
C VAL A 7 -16.71 1.27 -3.07
N GLU A 8 -18.02 1.19 -3.16
CA GLU A 8 -18.81 0.01 -2.80
C GLU A 8 -20.16 0.07 -3.50
N ASP A 9 -20.54 -0.99 -4.19
CA ASP A 9 -21.78 -1.07 -4.93
C ASP A 9 -22.96 -1.57 -4.09
N GLU A 10 -22.70 -2.20 -2.93
CA GLU A 10 -23.73 -2.66 -2.00
C GLU A 10 -24.12 -1.55 -1.01
N PRO A 11 -25.31 -0.90 -1.15
CA PRO A 11 -25.65 0.27 -0.34
C PRO A 11 -25.75 -0.01 1.15
N ALA A 12 -26.23 -1.20 1.54
CA ALA A 12 -26.40 -1.54 2.95
C ALA A 12 -25.04 -1.62 3.69
N PHE A 13 -24.05 -2.23 3.06
CA PHE A 13 -22.69 -2.27 3.59
C PHE A 13 -22.04 -0.89 3.60
N ALA A 14 -22.20 -0.14 2.49
CA ALA A 14 -21.62 1.18 2.37
C ALA A 14 -22.11 2.15 3.45
N VAL A 15 -23.43 2.25 3.65
CA VAL A 15 -24.02 3.14 4.66
C VAL A 15 -23.49 2.81 6.05
N ALA A 16 -23.51 1.53 6.45
CA ALA A 16 -23.02 1.13 7.77
C ALA A 16 -21.54 1.49 8.00
N MET A 17 -20.72 1.35 6.96
CA MET A 17 -19.30 1.69 7.07
C MET A 17 -19.04 3.19 7.03
N ILE A 18 -19.80 3.94 6.25
CA ILE A 18 -19.72 5.42 6.19
C ILE A 18 -20.09 6.01 7.55
N ASP A 19 -21.21 5.62 8.13
CA ASP A 19 -21.66 6.07 9.46
C ASP A 19 -20.55 5.83 10.51
N ARG A 20 -19.90 4.68 10.44
CA ARG A 20 -18.79 4.35 11.33
C ARG A 20 -17.60 5.25 11.10
N LEU A 21 -17.17 5.44 9.86
CA LEU A 21 -16.02 6.28 9.51
C LEU A 21 -16.26 7.75 9.90
N GLU A 22 -17.47 8.26 9.67
CA GLU A 22 -17.83 9.62 10.04
C GLU A 22 -17.90 9.81 11.56
N SER A 23 -18.33 8.79 12.30
CA SER A 23 -18.30 8.83 13.78
C SER A 23 -16.87 8.90 14.36
N GLU A 24 -15.88 8.39 13.64
CA GLU A 24 -14.45 8.50 13.98
C GLU A 24 -13.81 9.82 13.46
N GLY A 25 -14.62 10.73 12.89
CA GLY A 25 -14.20 12.06 12.46
C GLY A 25 -13.55 12.11 11.08
N TYR A 26 -13.75 11.11 10.24
CA TYR A 26 -13.32 11.15 8.83
C TYR A 26 -14.37 11.84 7.96
N ARG A 27 -13.93 12.48 6.88
CA ARG A 27 -14.80 12.91 5.79
C ARG A 27 -14.84 11.79 4.75
N VAL A 28 -16.04 11.34 4.38
CA VAL A 28 -16.22 10.25 3.42
C VAL A 28 -16.95 10.73 2.18
N GLU A 29 -16.40 10.44 1.01
CA GLU A 29 -17.10 10.50 -0.26
C GLU A 29 -17.33 9.07 -0.77
N TRP A 30 -18.58 8.79 -1.17
CA TRP A 30 -18.98 7.46 -1.59
C TRP A 30 -19.40 7.44 -3.05
N THR A 31 -19.03 6.37 -3.74
CA THR A 31 -19.53 6.05 -5.09
C THR A 31 -19.75 4.55 -5.25
N GLN A 32 -20.66 4.19 -6.14
CA GLN A 32 -21.07 2.81 -6.36
C GLN A 32 -20.43 2.16 -7.60
N THR A 33 -19.76 2.93 -8.45
CA THR A 33 -19.21 2.42 -9.70
C THR A 33 -17.72 2.66 -9.80
N GLY A 34 -17.03 1.73 -10.43
CA GLY A 34 -15.59 1.83 -10.62
C GLY A 34 -15.19 2.96 -11.56
N ALA A 35 -16.01 3.31 -12.55
CA ALA A 35 -15.72 4.42 -13.45
C ALA A 35 -15.77 5.76 -12.71
N ALA A 36 -16.81 5.99 -11.89
CA ALA A 36 -16.91 7.20 -11.09
C ALA A 36 -15.76 7.29 -10.07
N ALA A 37 -15.42 6.19 -9.41
CA ALA A 37 -14.29 6.14 -8.47
C ALA A 37 -12.96 6.53 -9.12
N TYR A 38 -12.70 6.00 -10.30
CA TYR A 38 -11.50 6.32 -11.07
C TYR A 38 -11.43 7.81 -11.43
N ASP A 39 -12.53 8.37 -11.91
CA ASP A 39 -12.61 9.80 -12.25
C ASP A 39 -12.45 10.70 -11.03
N MET A 40 -13.07 10.37 -9.90
CA MET A 40 -12.94 11.12 -8.65
C MET A 40 -11.49 11.12 -8.16
N ALA A 41 -10.82 9.95 -8.12
CA ALA A 41 -9.45 9.81 -7.65
C ALA A 41 -8.43 10.56 -8.52
N ARG A 42 -8.75 10.87 -9.77
CA ARG A 42 -7.91 11.68 -10.67
C ARG A 42 -8.11 13.19 -10.51
N ARG A 43 -9.33 13.59 -10.16
CA ARG A 43 -9.70 15.01 -10.10
C ARG A 43 -9.41 15.66 -8.77
N GLN A 44 -9.39 14.89 -7.69
CA GLN A 44 -9.17 15.38 -6.34
C GLN A 44 -8.29 14.43 -5.52
N SER A 45 -7.70 14.97 -4.45
CA SER A 45 -6.83 14.20 -3.57
C SER A 45 -7.62 13.62 -2.41
N PHE A 46 -7.39 12.34 -2.14
CA PHE A 46 -7.88 11.63 -0.97
C PHE A 46 -6.71 11.16 -0.11
N ASP A 47 -6.92 11.07 1.20
CA ASP A 47 -5.94 10.50 2.12
C ASP A 47 -5.91 8.97 2.08
N LEU A 48 -7.04 8.35 1.68
CA LEU A 48 -7.21 6.90 1.53
C LEU A 48 -8.34 6.62 0.55
N MET A 49 -8.19 5.56 -0.23
CA MET A 49 -9.28 4.93 -0.98
C MET A 49 -9.55 3.55 -0.40
N VAL A 50 -10.80 3.29 -0.01
CA VAL A 50 -11.32 1.96 0.34
C VAL A 50 -12.10 1.47 -0.87
N LEU A 51 -11.64 0.40 -1.50
CA LEU A 51 -12.03 0.04 -2.86
C LEU A 51 -12.47 -1.42 -2.92
N ASP A 52 -13.76 -1.64 -3.19
CA ASP A 52 -14.22 -2.99 -3.52
C ASP A 52 -13.56 -3.49 -4.81
N VAL A 53 -13.28 -4.78 -4.82
CA VAL A 53 -12.75 -5.46 -6.02
C VAL A 53 -13.84 -5.66 -7.06
N MET A 54 -15.04 -6.06 -6.63
CA MET A 54 -16.14 -6.45 -7.51
C MET A 54 -17.10 -5.30 -7.78
N LEU A 55 -16.67 -4.32 -8.55
CA LEU A 55 -17.47 -3.14 -8.89
C LEU A 55 -18.04 -3.24 -10.30
N PRO A 56 -19.21 -2.64 -10.56
CA PRO A 56 -19.73 -2.46 -11.90
C PRO A 56 -18.86 -1.50 -12.73
N GLU A 57 -18.91 -1.63 -14.04
CA GLU A 57 -18.23 -0.83 -15.07
C GLU A 57 -16.71 -1.02 -15.10
N LYS A 58 -16.02 -0.88 -13.97
CA LYS A 58 -14.56 -1.06 -13.87
C LYS A 58 -14.22 -1.69 -12.54
N ASN A 59 -13.56 -2.85 -12.55
CA ASN A 59 -13.21 -3.55 -11.31
C ASN A 59 -12.09 -2.85 -10.52
N GLY A 60 -12.03 -3.11 -9.20
CA GLY A 60 -11.09 -2.45 -8.30
C GLY A 60 -9.62 -2.69 -8.65
N PHE A 61 -9.27 -3.85 -9.19
CA PHE A 61 -7.89 -4.14 -9.60
C PHE A 61 -7.45 -3.27 -10.77
N ASP A 62 -8.33 -3.09 -11.77
CA ASP A 62 -8.05 -2.23 -12.93
C ASP A 62 -7.95 -0.76 -12.53
N ILE A 63 -8.81 -0.30 -11.60
CA ILE A 63 -8.75 1.05 -11.06
C ILE A 63 -7.40 1.28 -10.40
N CYS A 64 -6.99 0.42 -9.48
CA CYS A 64 -5.74 0.55 -8.76
C CYS A 64 -4.53 0.58 -9.72
N ARG A 65 -4.47 -0.38 -10.66
CA ARG A 65 -3.42 -0.45 -11.67
C ARG A 65 -3.32 0.85 -12.48
N ASP A 66 -4.46 1.33 -12.98
CA ASP A 66 -4.50 2.48 -13.88
C ASP A 66 -4.15 3.77 -13.14
N LEU A 67 -4.65 3.98 -11.92
CA LEU A 67 -4.26 5.09 -11.06
C LEU A 67 -2.75 5.10 -10.78
N ARG A 68 -2.15 3.95 -10.50
CA ARG A 68 -0.68 3.85 -10.29
C ARG A 68 0.10 4.19 -11.56
N ARG A 69 -0.39 3.80 -12.75
CA ARG A 69 0.22 4.17 -14.04
C ARG A 69 0.19 5.67 -14.30
N GLU A 70 -0.84 6.35 -13.81
CA GLU A 70 -1.01 7.80 -13.94
C GLU A 70 -0.31 8.60 -12.83
N GLY A 71 0.41 7.92 -11.92
CA GLY A 71 1.15 8.56 -10.83
C GLY A 71 0.28 8.97 -9.65
N VAL A 72 -0.94 8.47 -9.53
CA VAL A 72 -1.78 8.67 -8.35
C VAL A 72 -1.31 7.73 -7.24
N HIS A 73 -0.87 8.32 -6.13
CA HIS A 73 -0.26 7.62 -5.00
C HIS A 73 -1.18 7.57 -3.76
N THR A 74 -2.44 7.91 -3.88
CA THR A 74 -3.41 7.72 -2.79
C THR A 74 -3.33 6.29 -2.27
N PRO A 75 -3.15 6.05 -0.95
CA PRO A 75 -3.19 4.72 -0.37
C PRO A 75 -4.49 4.00 -0.72
N VAL A 76 -4.42 2.71 -1.04
CA VAL A 76 -5.57 1.89 -1.43
C VAL A 76 -5.68 0.68 -0.52
N LEU A 77 -6.81 0.59 0.20
CA LEU A 77 -7.25 -0.61 0.90
C LEU A 77 -8.28 -1.35 0.02
N MET A 78 -7.93 -2.55 -0.43
CA MET A 78 -8.87 -3.38 -1.19
C MET A 78 -9.85 -4.08 -0.26
N LEU A 79 -11.15 -3.98 -0.57
CA LEU A 79 -12.21 -4.82 0.01
C LEU A 79 -12.58 -5.95 -0.94
N THR A 80 -12.88 -7.13 -0.41
CA THR A 80 -13.35 -8.23 -1.25
C THR A 80 -14.26 -9.18 -0.49
N ALA A 81 -15.24 -9.71 -1.18
CA ALA A 81 -16.07 -10.81 -0.70
C ALA A 81 -15.33 -12.16 -0.74
N ARG A 82 -14.30 -12.29 -1.59
CA ARG A 82 -13.56 -13.53 -1.82
C ARG A 82 -12.23 -13.53 -1.07
N GLY A 83 -12.04 -14.54 -0.22
CA GLY A 83 -10.81 -14.74 0.57
C GLY A 83 -9.71 -15.50 -0.17
N GLU A 84 -9.74 -15.60 -1.49
CA GLU A 84 -8.73 -16.35 -2.23
C GLU A 84 -7.36 -15.68 -2.16
N VAL A 85 -6.35 -16.47 -1.83
CA VAL A 85 -4.95 -16.01 -1.74
C VAL A 85 -4.50 -15.38 -3.05
N VAL A 86 -5.03 -15.85 -4.18
CA VAL A 86 -4.71 -15.36 -5.52
C VAL A 86 -5.15 -13.92 -5.71
N ASP A 87 -6.37 -13.55 -5.30
CA ASP A 87 -6.90 -12.19 -5.44
C ASP A 87 -6.12 -11.20 -4.58
N ARG A 88 -5.76 -11.61 -3.36
CA ARG A 88 -4.93 -10.83 -2.45
C ARG A 88 -3.55 -10.53 -3.03
N VAL A 89 -2.89 -11.56 -3.54
CA VAL A 89 -1.57 -11.43 -4.19
C VAL A 89 -1.66 -10.56 -5.44
N LEU A 90 -2.75 -10.67 -6.21
CA LEU A 90 -2.97 -9.86 -7.40
C LEU A 90 -3.16 -8.38 -7.05
N GLY A 91 -4.04 -8.05 -6.09
CA GLY A 91 -4.29 -6.67 -5.67
C GLY A 91 -3.02 -5.97 -5.20
N LEU A 92 -2.24 -6.63 -4.34
CA LEU A 92 -0.97 -6.10 -3.85
C LEU A 92 0.06 -5.92 -4.98
N LYS A 93 0.13 -6.85 -5.95
CA LYS A 93 1.01 -6.72 -7.13
C LYS A 93 0.62 -5.55 -8.04
N LEU A 94 -0.65 -5.18 -8.06
CA LEU A 94 -1.16 -4.07 -8.85
C LEU A 94 -1.02 -2.71 -8.15
N GLY A 95 -0.51 -2.70 -6.91
CA GLY A 95 -0.16 -1.48 -6.19
C GLY A 95 -1.13 -1.09 -5.07
N ALA A 96 -2.02 -1.99 -4.64
CA ALA A 96 -2.77 -1.82 -3.41
C ALA A 96 -1.82 -1.84 -2.20
N ASP A 97 -2.18 -1.09 -1.17
CA ASP A 97 -1.36 -0.94 0.03
C ASP A 97 -1.71 -1.98 1.10
N ASP A 98 -2.97 -2.38 1.15
CA ASP A 98 -3.45 -3.47 2.00
C ASP A 98 -4.72 -4.08 1.39
N TYR A 99 -5.18 -5.17 2.01
CA TYR A 99 -6.30 -5.97 1.54
C TYR A 99 -7.05 -6.57 2.73
N VAL A 100 -8.37 -6.50 2.70
CA VAL A 100 -9.23 -7.05 3.75
C VAL A 100 -10.49 -7.69 3.17
N GLN A 101 -10.99 -8.71 3.84
CA GLN A 101 -12.26 -9.35 3.47
C GLN A 101 -13.45 -8.55 4.02
N LYS A 102 -14.55 -8.45 3.26
CA LYS A 102 -15.78 -7.76 3.71
C LYS A 102 -16.43 -8.41 4.95
N ASN A 103 -16.20 -9.71 5.15
CA ASN A 103 -16.69 -10.44 6.31
C ASN A 103 -15.75 -10.38 7.54
N CYS A 104 -14.72 -9.53 7.51
CA CYS A 104 -13.90 -9.30 8.69
C CYS A 104 -14.68 -8.58 9.79
N GLU A 105 -14.22 -8.66 11.02
CA GLU A 105 -14.77 -7.84 12.11
C GLU A 105 -14.63 -6.36 11.78
N PRO A 106 -15.67 -5.52 12.01
CA PRO A 106 -15.61 -4.09 11.73
C PRO A 106 -14.41 -3.38 12.39
N MET A 107 -13.99 -3.86 13.56
CA MET A 107 -12.80 -3.34 14.25
C MET A 107 -11.51 -3.61 13.46
N GLU A 108 -11.40 -4.75 12.77
CA GLU A 108 -10.23 -5.06 11.93
C GLU A 108 -10.15 -4.08 10.74
N LEU A 109 -11.28 -3.84 10.06
CA LEU A 109 -11.32 -2.88 8.96
C LEU A 109 -10.93 -1.48 9.42
N MET A 110 -11.46 -1.02 10.56
CA MET A 110 -11.12 0.28 11.14
C MET A 110 -9.63 0.37 11.49
N ALA A 111 -9.07 -0.64 12.15
CA ALA A 111 -7.65 -0.66 12.49
C ALA A 111 -6.73 -0.56 11.26
N ARG A 112 -7.10 -1.20 10.14
CA ARG A 112 -6.37 -1.10 8.87
C ARG A 112 -6.47 0.29 8.23
N ILE A 113 -7.66 0.87 8.23
CA ILE A 113 -7.90 2.24 7.76
C ILE A 113 -7.05 3.24 8.55
N GLU A 114 -7.10 3.17 9.87
CA GLU A 114 -6.29 4.03 10.75
C GLU A 114 -4.78 3.83 10.52
N ALA A 115 -4.34 2.58 10.36
CA ALA A 115 -2.97 2.26 10.07
C ALA A 115 -2.50 2.91 8.75
N LEU A 116 -3.30 2.85 7.69
CA LEU A 116 -3.00 3.48 6.41
C LEU A 116 -2.99 5.01 6.51
N LEU A 117 -3.96 5.61 7.22
CA LEU A 117 -4.06 7.07 7.40
C LEU A 117 -2.97 7.66 8.30
N ARG A 118 -2.57 6.96 9.36
CA ARG A 118 -1.49 7.38 10.27
C ARG A 118 -0.16 7.50 9.53
N ARG A 119 0.12 6.60 8.60
CA ARG A 119 1.35 6.52 7.83
C ARG A 119 1.60 7.73 6.93
N SER A 120 0.55 8.43 6.52
CA SER A 120 0.69 9.68 5.74
C SER A 120 1.26 10.84 6.57
N ALA A 121 1.39 10.68 7.89
CA ALA A 121 1.77 11.75 8.82
C ALA A 121 3.11 11.54 9.55
N SER A 122 3.73 10.34 9.51
CA SER A 122 4.96 10.08 10.28
C SER A 122 6.21 10.28 9.43
N VAL A 123 6.85 11.43 9.59
CA VAL A 123 8.25 11.63 9.21
C VAL A 123 9.11 10.99 10.32
N VAL A 124 9.57 9.76 10.12
CA VAL A 124 10.60 9.16 10.95
C VAL A 124 11.93 9.84 10.61
N ALA A 125 12.73 10.20 11.64
CA ALA A 125 14.03 10.83 11.46
C ALA A 125 15.02 9.86 10.79
N GLY A 126 15.00 9.81 9.47
CA GLY A 126 15.92 9.05 8.62
C GLY A 126 16.76 9.99 7.75
N PRO A 127 17.67 9.46 6.96
CA PRO A 127 18.46 10.28 6.04
C PRO A 127 17.54 10.94 5.00
N ASP A 128 17.78 12.21 4.70
CA ASP A 128 16.99 12.94 3.69
C ASP A 128 17.11 12.31 2.29
N ARG A 129 18.26 11.64 2.03
CA ARG A 129 18.59 11.01 0.75
C ARG A 129 19.37 9.71 0.96
N ALA A 130 19.21 8.79 0.02
CA ALA A 130 20.00 7.57 -0.05
C ALA A 130 20.34 7.24 -1.51
N GLU A 131 21.50 6.62 -1.70
CA GLU A 131 21.95 6.11 -3.01
C GLU A 131 22.49 4.68 -2.85
N PHE A 132 22.12 3.81 -3.78
CA PHE A 132 22.69 2.47 -3.88
C PHE A 132 22.58 1.96 -5.33
N GLY A 133 23.69 1.42 -5.83
CA GLY A 133 23.79 1.05 -7.24
C GLY A 133 23.47 2.23 -8.16
N ASN A 134 22.37 2.12 -8.92
CA ASN A 134 21.88 3.17 -9.80
C ASN A 134 20.54 3.77 -9.31
N VAL A 135 20.16 3.49 -8.07
CA VAL A 135 18.94 4.00 -7.44
C VAL A 135 19.30 5.19 -6.54
N ARG A 136 18.52 6.27 -6.68
CA ARG A 136 18.56 7.45 -5.80
C ARG A 136 17.19 7.68 -5.22
N VAL A 137 17.14 7.95 -3.92
CA VAL A 137 15.92 8.24 -3.17
C VAL A 137 16.05 9.61 -2.52
N ASP A 138 15.09 10.49 -2.73
CA ASP A 138 14.92 11.74 -1.98
C ASP A 138 13.64 11.61 -1.14
N PHE A 139 13.81 11.37 0.16
CA PHE A 139 12.69 11.14 1.08
C PHE A 139 11.85 12.40 1.31
N ARG A 140 12.46 13.60 1.27
CA ARG A 140 11.73 14.85 1.43
C ARG A 140 10.77 15.13 0.29
N LYS A 141 11.20 14.78 -0.94
CA LYS A 141 10.41 14.98 -2.15
C LYS A 141 9.53 13.80 -2.50
N HIS A 142 9.66 12.67 -1.79
CA HIS A 142 9.04 11.39 -2.16
C HIS A 142 9.40 10.95 -3.59
N GLU A 143 10.62 11.24 -4.02
CA GLU A 143 11.11 10.93 -5.36
C GLU A 143 12.11 9.76 -5.33
N VAL A 144 11.95 8.85 -6.28
CA VAL A 144 12.93 7.79 -6.52
C VAL A 144 13.31 7.82 -8.00
N THR A 145 14.60 7.68 -8.26
CA THR A 145 15.09 7.54 -9.63
C THR A 145 15.97 6.29 -9.76
N ARG A 146 15.97 5.69 -10.93
CA ARG A 146 16.87 4.59 -11.28
C ARG A 146 17.55 4.91 -12.60
N ALA A 147 18.90 4.91 -12.61
CA ALA A 147 19.70 5.34 -13.76
C ALA A 147 19.28 6.71 -14.32
N GLY A 148 18.94 7.65 -13.43
CA GLY A 148 18.49 9.01 -13.77
C GLY A 148 17.05 9.12 -14.27
N LYS A 149 16.31 8.02 -14.40
CA LYS A 149 14.89 8.03 -14.80
C LYS A 149 13.99 7.93 -13.59
N PRO A 150 12.85 8.65 -13.55
CA PRO A 150 11.86 8.52 -12.48
C PRO A 150 11.40 7.07 -12.32
N LEU A 151 11.30 6.63 -11.07
CA LEU A 151 10.84 5.31 -10.68
C LEU A 151 9.63 5.43 -9.77
N THR A 152 8.47 4.97 -10.25
CA THR A 152 7.22 5.03 -9.49
C THR A 152 7.17 3.87 -8.49
N LEU A 153 7.13 4.20 -7.19
CA LEU A 153 6.83 3.27 -6.11
C LEU A 153 5.41 3.51 -5.61
N SER A 154 4.73 2.45 -5.15
CA SER A 154 3.50 2.64 -4.37
C SER A 154 3.83 3.22 -2.99
N PRO A 155 2.87 3.81 -2.26
CA PRO A 155 3.11 4.33 -0.91
C PRO A 155 3.73 3.30 0.04
N VAL A 156 3.30 2.05 -0.03
CA VAL A 156 3.88 0.95 0.78
C VAL A 156 5.29 0.60 0.34
N GLU A 157 5.55 0.50 -0.97
CA GLU A 157 6.90 0.21 -1.46
C GLU A 157 7.89 1.32 -1.09
N PHE A 158 7.43 2.59 -1.10
CA PHE A 158 8.26 3.71 -0.68
C PHE A 158 8.60 3.63 0.81
N ARG A 159 7.61 3.39 1.68
CA ARG A 159 7.82 3.22 3.12
C ARG A 159 8.68 1.99 3.44
N LEU A 160 8.44 0.88 2.73
CA LEU A 160 9.25 -0.33 2.88
C LEU A 160 10.72 -0.05 2.56
N LEU A 161 10.98 0.68 1.47
CA LEU A 161 12.32 1.09 1.09
C LEU A 161 12.93 2.04 2.13
N GLU A 162 12.18 3.03 2.60
CA GLU A 162 12.60 3.97 3.64
C GLU A 162 12.98 3.24 4.94
N TYR A 163 12.12 2.36 5.43
CA TYR A 163 12.39 1.58 6.65
C TYR A 163 13.63 0.69 6.51
N LEU A 164 13.76 0.00 5.39
CA LEU A 164 14.92 -0.84 5.11
C LEU A 164 16.22 -0.03 4.98
N ILE A 165 16.17 1.20 4.46
CA ILE A 165 17.33 2.10 4.40
C ILE A 165 17.74 2.58 5.79
N GLN A 166 16.80 2.88 6.67
CA GLN A 166 17.09 3.24 8.06
C GLN A 166 17.73 2.09 8.83
N ARG A 167 17.37 0.85 8.50
CA ARG A 167 17.88 -0.40 9.08
C ARG A 167 18.93 -1.07 8.19
N ARG A 168 19.60 -0.29 7.35
CA ARG A 168 20.60 -0.82 6.40
C ARG A 168 21.68 -1.66 7.10
N GLY A 169 21.93 -2.83 6.55
CA GLY A 169 22.91 -3.75 7.12
C GLY A 169 22.36 -4.66 8.22
N ASP A 170 21.19 -4.36 8.78
CA ASP A 170 20.51 -5.23 9.75
C ASP A 170 19.62 -6.25 9.03
N VAL A 171 19.32 -7.34 9.73
CA VAL A 171 18.28 -8.28 9.31
C VAL A 171 16.97 -7.82 9.94
N VAL A 172 16.00 -7.47 9.11
CA VAL A 172 14.67 -7.04 9.52
C VAL A 172 13.71 -8.21 9.36
N THR A 173 13.01 -8.60 10.43
CA THR A 173 12.08 -9.73 10.38
C THR A 173 10.79 -9.36 9.64
N ARG A 174 9.99 -10.38 9.27
CA ARG A 174 8.67 -10.14 8.65
C ARG A 174 7.70 -9.47 9.60
N GLU A 175 7.73 -9.88 10.86
CA GLU A 175 6.95 -9.33 11.95
C GLU A 175 7.29 -7.86 12.18
N GLU A 176 8.59 -7.53 12.24
CA GLU A 176 9.07 -6.16 12.37
C GLU A 176 8.63 -5.29 11.18
N LEU A 177 8.68 -5.82 9.96
CA LEU A 177 8.18 -5.12 8.78
C LEU A 177 6.67 -4.91 8.87
N LEU A 178 5.88 -5.93 9.27
CA LEU A 178 4.43 -5.80 9.43
C LEU A 178 4.06 -4.71 10.44
N GLU A 179 4.72 -4.68 11.57
CA GLU A 179 4.47 -3.68 12.60
C GLU A 179 4.84 -2.26 12.14
N ASN A 180 6.01 -2.08 11.56
CA ASN A 180 6.55 -0.75 11.27
C ASN A 180 6.14 -0.19 9.90
N VAL A 181 5.91 -1.04 8.90
CA VAL A 181 5.50 -0.62 7.56
C VAL A 181 3.99 -0.75 7.37
N TRP A 182 3.32 -1.73 7.99
CA TRP A 182 1.86 -1.93 7.90
C TRP A 182 1.10 -1.61 9.19
N SER A 183 1.78 -1.45 10.35
CA SER A 183 1.19 -1.28 11.69
C SER A 183 0.17 -2.38 12.03
N LEU A 184 0.44 -3.60 11.63
CA LEU A 184 -0.41 -4.76 11.81
C LEU A 184 0.28 -5.75 12.75
N GLN A 185 -0.51 -6.44 13.58
CA GLN A 185 0.01 -7.54 14.40
C GLN A 185 0.34 -8.77 13.53
N ALA A 186 1.31 -9.55 13.97
CA ALA A 186 2.01 -10.57 13.20
C ALA A 186 1.14 -11.74 12.66
N ASP A 187 -0.01 -11.99 13.24
CA ASP A 187 -0.73 -13.27 13.03
C ASP A 187 -1.42 -13.46 11.67
N THR A 188 -1.56 -12.42 10.85
CA THR A 188 -2.48 -12.54 9.71
C THR A 188 -1.86 -12.36 8.32
N LEU A 189 -0.63 -11.85 8.15
CA LEU A 189 -0.21 -11.28 6.86
C LEU A 189 1.24 -11.51 6.40
N SER A 190 1.92 -12.57 6.79
CA SER A 190 3.32 -12.83 6.36
C SER A 190 3.52 -12.79 4.83
N ARG A 191 2.50 -13.17 4.04
CA ARG A 191 2.55 -13.12 2.57
C ARG A 191 2.48 -11.70 1.99
N THR A 192 1.90 -10.73 2.70
CA THR A 192 1.85 -9.33 2.26
C THR A 192 3.25 -8.76 2.12
N VAL A 193 4.11 -8.99 3.11
CA VAL A 193 5.51 -8.55 3.07
C VAL A 193 6.23 -9.12 1.85
N ASP A 194 6.14 -10.43 1.65
CA ASP A 194 6.84 -11.11 0.56
C ASP A 194 6.42 -10.59 -0.83
N VAL A 195 5.15 -10.26 -1.02
CA VAL A 195 4.64 -9.67 -2.28
C VAL A 195 5.23 -8.29 -2.54
N HIS A 196 5.26 -7.42 -1.52
CA HIS A 196 5.83 -6.07 -1.67
C HIS A 196 7.35 -6.10 -1.80
N ILE A 197 8.05 -6.98 -1.11
CA ILE A 197 9.48 -7.24 -1.32
C ILE A 197 9.74 -7.65 -2.77
N ALA A 198 8.96 -8.59 -3.30
CA ALA A 198 9.10 -9.01 -4.70
C ALA A 198 8.78 -7.87 -5.69
N GLY A 199 7.79 -7.02 -5.38
CA GLY A 199 7.45 -5.81 -6.13
C GLY A 199 8.61 -4.82 -6.15
N LEU A 200 9.14 -4.50 -4.98
CA LEU A 200 10.25 -3.57 -4.81
C LEU A 200 11.50 -4.07 -5.54
N ARG A 201 11.85 -5.37 -5.42
CA ARG A 201 12.99 -5.97 -6.16
C ARG A 201 12.89 -5.77 -7.66
N ARG A 202 11.71 -5.99 -8.27
CA ARG A 202 11.51 -5.76 -9.71
C ARG A 202 11.83 -4.34 -10.13
N LYS A 203 11.68 -3.39 -9.23
CA LYS A 203 11.89 -1.96 -9.49
C LYS A 203 13.32 -1.51 -9.23
N ILE A 204 13.95 -1.99 -8.16
CA ILE A 204 15.29 -1.49 -7.74
C ILE A 204 16.45 -2.39 -8.20
N GLU A 205 16.23 -3.68 -8.41
CA GLU A 205 17.29 -4.63 -8.80
C GLU A 205 17.48 -4.71 -10.32
N ALA A 206 18.66 -5.09 -10.76
CA ALA A 206 18.90 -5.38 -12.17
C ALA A 206 18.18 -6.67 -12.63
N ASP A 207 18.25 -7.72 -11.81
CA ASP A 207 17.46 -8.95 -11.95
C ASP A 207 16.87 -9.32 -10.57
N SER A 208 15.55 -9.29 -10.47
CA SER A 208 14.83 -9.57 -9.22
C SER A 208 14.99 -11.02 -8.72
N ARG A 209 15.42 -11.95 -9.58
CA ARG A 209 15.71 -13.36 -9.22
C ARG A 209 17.04 -13.50 -8.51
N TYR A 210 17.99 -12.61 -8.80
CA TYR A 210 19.33 -12.54 -8.21
C TYR A 210 19.55 -11.18 -7.55
N PRO A 211 18.85 -10.88 -6.45
CA PRO A 211 18.92 -9.55 -5.81
C PRO A 211 20.30 -9.31 -5.22
N ARG A 212 20.83 -8.11 -5.43
CA ARG A 212 22.12 -7.66 -4.90
C ARG A 212 21.96 -6.75 -3.69
N PHE A 213 20.90 -5.95 -3.67
CA PHE A 213 20.65 -4.98 -2.63
C PHE A 213 19.67 -5.50 -1.58
N LEU A 214 18.51 -5.99 -1.98
CA LEU A 214 17.47 -6.46 -1.06
C LEU A 214 17.50 -7.98 -0.95
N LEU A 215 18.27 -8.48 0.02
CA LEU A 215 18.53 -9.91 0.21
C LEU A 215 17.43 -10.58 1.04
N THR A 216 17.22 -11.89 0.83
CA THR A 216 16.46 -12.75 1.74
C THR A 216 17.41 -13.51 2.64
N ILE A 217 17.23 -13.38 3.95
CA ILE A 217 17.93 -14.18 4.95
C ILE A 217 16.98 -15.30 5.38
N LYS A 218 17.26 -16.52 4.92
CA LYS A 218 16.40 -17.68 5.14
C LYS A 218 16.07 -17.85 6.62
N GLY A 219 14.77 -18.03 6.94
CA GLY A 219 14.27 -18.22 8.30
C GLY A 219 14.27 -16.96 9.18
N SER A 220 14.88 -15.83 8.74
CA SER A 220 15.00 -14.61 9.56
C SER A 220 14.23 -13.42 8.99
N GLY A 221 14.35 -13.13 7.69
CA GLY A 221 13.69 -11.98 7.11
C GLY A 221 14.40 -11.41 5.89
N TYR A 222 14.55 -10.08 5.86
CA TYR A 222 15.16 -9.35 4.75
C TYR A 222 16.27 -8.42 5.24
N LYS A 223 17.21 -8.13 4.35
CA LYS A 223 18.34 -7.25 4.63
C LYS A 223 18.63 -6.38 3.42
N LEU A 224 18.73 -5.06 3.62
CA LEU A 224 19.17 -4.14 2.59
C LEU A 224 20.68 -3.90 2.72
N MET A 225 21.38 -4.12 1.62
CA MET A 225 22.82 -3.82 1.46
C MET A 225 22.95 -2.58 0.58
N LEU A 226 23.67 -1.58 1.05
CA LEU A 226 23.97 -0.33 0.32
C LEU A 226 25.44 -0.28 -0.07
#